data_426fb9324afca1bca3fb861a42c3de0d
#
_entry.id   426fb9324afca1bca3fb861a42c3de0d
#
_cell.length_a   1.000
_cell.length_b   1.000
_cell.length_c   1.000
_cell.angle_alpha   90.00
_cell.angle_beta   90.00
_cell.angle_gamma   90.00
#
_symmetry.space_group_name_H-M   'P 1'
#
loop_
_entity.id
_entity.type
_entity.pdbx_description
1 polymer ?
#
loop_
_entity_poly.entity_id
_entity_poly.type
_entity_poly.pdbx_seq_one_letter_code
_entity_poly.pdbx_strand_id
1 'polypeptide(L)'
;IAPATANVCAKLAHGLADDMLTTTLLACQCPRIIAPAMNTRMYENPITQDNLRLLEHYGFTIIEPASGLLACGDSGKGKFPDEGLILEYILRAIAYPKDLAGKKILVTAGPTQEAVDPVRYLTNHSTGKMGYALARMAMLRGADVTLVTGETSLTPPPFVNTVHIKSAHDLFEAVTSRSEEQDIIIKAAAVADYRPAVVSDEKVKKSDGDLSLALERTEDTLSYLGAHKRPGQLLCGFAMETEHMVEHAKE
;
A
#
# COMPACT_ATOMS: atom_id res chain seq x y z
N ILE A 1 14.37 18.73 -4.81
CA ILE A 1 15.63 19.14 -4.22
C ILE A 1 16.21 17.94 -3.51
N ALA A 2 17.18 17.29 -4.14
CA ALA A 2 17.74 16.02 -3.64
C ALA A 2 19.25 15.93 -3.97
N PRO A 3 20.14 15.91 -2.98
CA PRO A 3 19.87 16.10 -1.54
C PRO A 3 19.67 17.57 -1.16
N ALA A 4 18.94 17.82 -0.05
CA ALA A 4 18.83 19.13 0.57
C ALA A 4 19.65 19.17 1.87
N THR A 5 20.59 20.11 1.96
CA THR A 5 21.35 20.35 3.20
C THR A 5 20.54 21.14 4.21
N ALA A 6 20.94 21.11 5.50
CA ALA A 6 20.32 21.96 6.54
C ALA A 6 20.30 23.44 6.15
N ASN A 7 21.37 23.93 5.51
CA ASN A 7 21.45 25.31 5.02
C ASN A 7 20.38 25.62 3.96
N VAL A 8 20.22 24.74 2.97
CA VAL A 8 19.16 24.89 1.94
C VAL A 8 17.78 24.87 2.58
N CYS A 9 17.51 23.92 3.48
CA CYS A 9 16.22 23.85 4.18
C CYS A 9 15.93 25.15 4.97
N ALA A 10 16.94 25.68 5.68
CA ALA A 10 16.80 26.92 6.44
C ALA A 10 16.52 28.13 5.51
N LYS A 11 17.29 28.26 4.41
CA LYS A 11 17.07 29.33 3.44
C LYS A 11 15.66 29.31 2.85
N LEU A 12 15.22 28.14 2.41
CA LEU A 12 13.87 27.97 1.83
C LEU A 12 12.76 28.26 2.85
N ALA A 13 12.93 27.83 4.10
CA ALA A 13 11.97 28.05 5.17
C ALA A 13 11.79 29.55 5.50
N HIS A 14 12.83 30.34 5.32
CA HIS A 14 12.83 31.78 5.65
C HIS A 14 12.85 32.70 4.41
N GLY A 15 12.68 32.14 3.20
CA GLY A 15 12.58 32.92 1.97
C GLY A 15 13.90 33.63 1.57
N LEU A 16 15.05 33.11 1.98
CA LEU A 16 16.35 33.62 1.56
C LEU A 16 16.66 33.15 0.13
N ALA A 17 16.86 34.10 -0.77
CA ALA A 17 17.05 33.86 -2.20
C ALA A 17 18.37 34.54 -2.66
N ASP A 18 19.49 34.00 -2.19
CA ASP A 18 20.83 34.52 -2.43
C ASP A 18 21.63 33.72 -3.47
N ASP A 19 21.02 32.70 -4.04
CA ASP A 19 21.56 31.88 -5.13
C ASP A 19 20.44 31.46 -6.12
N MET A 20 20.84 30.86 -7.26
CA MET A 20 19.93 30.48 -8.33
C MET A 20 18.89 29.44 -7.83
N LEU A 21 19.28 28.47 -7.02
CA LEU A 21 18.38 27.43 -6.50
C LEU A 21 17.27 28.06 -5.65
N THR A 22 17.65 28.83 -4.65
CA THR A 22 16.71 29.41 -3.69
C THR A 22 15.83 30.49 -4.34
N THR A 23 16.37 31.27 -5.27
CA THR A 23 15.60 32.24 -6.07
C THR A 23 14.56 31.53 -6.94
N THR A 24 14.95 30.46 -7.64
CA THR A 24 14.04 29.68 -8.47
C THR A 24 12.92 29.07 -7.64
N LEU A 25 13.24 28.46 -6.51
CA LEU A 25 12.24 27.81 -5.64
C LEU A 25 11.28 28.81 -5.00
N LEU A 26 11.74 30.02 -4.68
CA LEU A 26 10.88 31.08 -4.16
C LEU A 26 9.85 31.54 -5.21
N ALA A 27 10.20 31.49 -6.50
CA ALA A 27 9.32 31.84 -7.61
C ALA A 27 8.43 30.67 -8.09
N CYS A 28 8.75 29.40 -7.73
CA CYS A 28 8.02 28.23 -8.18
C CYS A 28 6.62 28.11 -7.61
N GLN A 29 5.66 27.76 -8.47
CA GLN A 29 4.27 27.41 -8.09
C GLN A 29 3.95 25.92 -8.29
N CYS A 30 4.90 25.13 -8.83
CA CYS A 30 4.74 23.68 -8.99
C CYS A 30 4.89 22.93 -7.66
N PRO A 31 4.55 21.65 -7.60
CA PRO A 31 4.83 20.80 -6.43
C PRO A 31 6.33 20.84 -6.10
N ARG A 32 6.64 21.05 -4.83
CA ARG A 32 8.02 21.18 -4.31
C ARG A 32 8.30 20.03 -3.36
N ILE A 33 9.29 19.22 -3.67
CA ILE A 33 9.67 18.03 -2.93
C ILE A 33 11.11 18.16 -2.45
N ILE A 34 11.37 17.91 -1.19
CA ILE A 34 12.70 18.03 -0.56
C ILE A 34 13.10 16.68 0.01
N ALA A 35 14.30 16.22 -0.32
CA ALA A 35 14.94 15.05 0.28
C ALA A 35 16.13 15.52 1.14
N PRO A 36 15.93 15.77 2.46
CA PRO A 36 16.99 16.17 3.35
C PRO A 36 18.06 15.08 3.48
N ALA A 37 19.35 15.48 3.45
CA ALA A 37 20.44 14.58 3.77
C ALA A 37 21.55 15.37 4.48
N MET A 38 21.89 14.93 5.68
CA MET A 38 22.86 15.61 6.55
C MET A 38 23.32 14.70 7.68
N ASN A 39 24.31 15.14 8.48
CA ASN A 39 24.68 14.45 9.71
C ASN A 39 23.48 14.31 10.65
N THR A 40 23.40 13.19 11.39
CA THR A 40 22.29 12.88 12.31
C THR A 40 22.02 14.00 13.31
N ARG A 41 23.07 14.55 13.93
CA ARG A 41 22.93 15.63 14.92
C ARG A 41 22.41 16.93 14.30
N MET A 42 22.75 17.19 13.04
CA MET A 42 22.19 18.31 12.27
C MET A 42 20.72 18.07 11.95
N TYR A 43 20.35 16.85 11.58
CA TYR A 43 18.96 16.50 11.29
C TYR A 43 18.09 16.58 12.53
N GLU A 44 18.56 16.03 13.66
CA GLU A 44 17.82 16.01 14.93
C GLU A 44 17.84 17.36 15.68
N ASN A 45 18.63 18.32 15.19
CA ASN A 45 18.67 19.65 15.80
C ASN A 45 17.29 20.31 15.77
N PRO A 46 16.77 20.84 16.89
CA PRO A 46 15.45 21.47 16.94
C PRO A 46 15.24 22.55 15.87
N ILE A 47 16.26 23.36 15.58
CA ILE A 47 16.19 24.40 14.54
C ILE A 47 15.95 23.77 13.17
N THR A 48 16.63 22.68 12.84
CA THR A 48 16.44 21.96 11.57
C THR A 48 15.03 21.37 11.49
N GLN A 49 14.55 20.76 12.57
CA GLN A 49 13.20 20.20 12.65
C GLN A 49 12.12 21.29 12.52
N ASP A 50 12.34 22.45 13.14
CA ASP A 50 11.43 23.59 12.99
C ASP A 50 11.39 24.09 11.54
N ASN A 51 12.53 24.20 10.88
CA ASN A 51 12.61 24.58 9.48
C ASN A 51 11.89 23.58 8.55
N LEU A 52 12.03 22.27 8.83
CA LEU A 52 11.33 21.25 8.03
C LEU A 52 9.80 21.35 8.22
N ARG A 53 9.32 21.50 9.47
CA ARG A 53 7.88 21.75 9.74
C ARG A 53 7.35 23.01 9.07
N LEU A 54 8.15 24.07 9.07
CA LEU A 54 7.79 25.32 8.41
C LEU A 54 7.69 25.16 6.89
N LEU A 55 8.58 24.38 6.29
CA LEU A 55 8.50 24.03 4.86
C LEU A 55 7.25 23.22 4.55
N GLU A 56 6.89 22.24 5.38
CA GLU A 56 5.63 21.49 5.24
C GLU A 56 4.41 22.41 5.32
N HIS A 57 4.41 23.34 6.28
CA HIS A 57 3.36 24.36 6.40
C HIS A 57 3.21 25.20 5.12
N TYR A 58 4.30 25.49 4.43
CA TYR A 58 4.31 26.20 3.13
C TYR A 58 4.07 25.29 1.92
N GLY A 59 3.67 24.04 2.13
CA GLY A 59 3.26 23.12 1.08
C GLY A 59 4.42 22.40 0.37
N PHE A 60 5.59 22.34 1.00
CA PHE A 60 6.63 21.44 0.54
C PHE A 60 6.37 20.01 1.03
N THR A 61 6.65 19.04 0.19
CA THR A 61 6.66 17.63 0.58
C THR A 61 8.05 17.26 1.06
N ILE A 62 8.18 16.79 2.30
CA ILE A 62 9.46 16.35 2.86
C ILE A 62 9.56 14.84 2.75
N ILE A 63 10.60 14.35 2.10
CA ILE A 63 10.94 12.92 2.09
C ILE A 63 11.84 12.66 3.30
N GLU A 64 11.38 11.84 4.23
CA GLU A 64 12.19 11.54 5.42
C GLU A 64 13.52 10.87 5.03
N PRO A 65 14.64 11.32 5.61
CA PRO A 65 15.92 10.69 5.36
C PRO A 65 15.96 9.26 5.91
N ALA A 66 16.69 8.39 5.23
CA ALA A 66 16.91 7.03 5.68
C ALA A 66 17.79 6.97 6.94
N SER A 67 17.69 5.87 7.67
CA SER A 67 18.59 5.54 8.77
C SER A 67 19.72 4.63 8.28
N GLY A 68 20.91 4.76 8.83
CA GLY A 68 22.05 3.92 8.53
C GLY A 68 23.39 4.58 8.79
N LEU A 69 24.47 3.97 8.31
CA LEU A 69 25.81 4.52 8.38
C LEU A 69 25.92 5.73 7.45
N LEU A 70 26.37 6.85 7.97
CA LEU A 70 26.58 8.10 7.27
C LEU A 70 28.04 8.24 6.80
N ALA A 71 28.29 9.11 5.85
CA ALA A 71 29.65 9.38 5.33
C ALA A 71 30.62 9.88 6.40
N CYS A 72 30.12 10.48 7.49
CA CYS A 72 30.92 10.92 8.64
C CYS A 72 31.25 9.80 9.63
N GLY A 73 30.80 8.56 9.39
CA GLY A 73 31.02 7.42 10.28
C GLY A 73 29.97 7.26 11.40
N ASP A 74 29.06 8.22 11.58
CA ASP A 74 27.95 8.12 12.52
C ASP A 74 26.85 7.19 11.97
N SER A 75 26.08 6.55 12.84
CA SER A 75 24.90 5.77 12.47
C SER A 75 23.66 6.46 13.03
N GLY A 76 22.66 6.67 12.18
CA GLY A 76 21.40 7.30 12.59
C GLY A 76 20.59 7.81 11.40
N LYS A 77 19.58 8.63 11.69
CA LYS A 77 18.72 9.26 10.70
C LYS A 77 19.44 10.46 10.06
N GLY A 78 19.41 10.58 8.75
CA GLY A 78 20.08 11.66 8.01
C GLY A 78 20.71 11.22 6.70
N LYS A 79 20.66 9.91 6.40
CA LYS A 79 21.14 9.33 5.14
C LYS A 79 20.20 9.71 4.00
N PHE A 80 20.76 9.96 2.82
CA PHE A 80 19.99 10.21 1.60
C PHE A 80 18.98 9.06 1.38
N PRO A 81 17.69 9.36 1.10
CA PRO A 81 16.66 8.36 0.85
C PRO A 81 16.98 7.49 -0.36
N ASP A 82 16.35 6.32 -0.43
CA ASP A 82 16.40 5.48 -1.61
C ASP A 82 15.87 6.22 -2.85
N GLU A 83 16.56 6.10 -3.99
CA GLU A 83 16.22 6.80 -5.22
C GLU A 83 14.86 6.34 -5.77
N GLY A 84 14.50 5.06 -5.59
CA GLY A 84 13.20 4.54 -5.95
C GLY A 84 12.08 5.19 -5.15
N LEU A 85 12.29 5.42 -3.85
CA LEU A 85 11.34 6.13 -3.01
C LEU A 85 11.17 7.59 -3.46
N ILE A 86 12.26 8.28 -3.78
CA ILE A 86 12.22 9.66 -4.31
C ILE A 86 11.38 9.69 -5.61
N LEU A 87 11.61 8.73 -6.50
CA LEU A 87 10.83 8.61 -7.74
C LEU A 87 9.33 8.41 -7.46
N GLU A 88 8.96 7.57 -6.48
CA GLU A 88 7.55 7.37 -6.12
C GLU A 88 6.90 8.66 -5.58
N TYR A 89 7.62 9.47 -4.80
CA TYR A 89 7.13 10.80 -4.39
C TYR A 89 6.87 11.73 -5.59
N ILE A 90 7.81 11.74 -6.55
CA ILE A 90 7.68 12.54 -7.79
C ILE A 90 6.46 12.05 -8.59
N LEU A 91 6.36 10.75 -8.84
CA LEU A 91 5.24 10.16 -9.58
C LEU A 91 3.90 10.41 -8.90
N ARG A 92 3.86 10.28 -7.57
CA ARG A 92 2.65 10.62 -6.79
C ARG A 92 2.24 12.07 -7.00
N ALA A 93 3.19 13.00 -7.16
CA ALA A 93 2.87 14.41 -7.38
C ALA A 93 2.38 14.72 -8.80
N ILE A 94 3.00 14.13 -9.84
CA ILE A 94 2.86 14.62 -11.22
C ILE A 94 2.35 13.60 -12.25
N ALA A 95 2.34 12.29 -11.96
CA ALA A 95 2.12 11.27 -12.99
C ALA A 95 0.72 11.31 -13.63
N TYR A 96 -0.31 11.65 -12.84
CA TYR A 96 -1.70 11.63 -13.28
C TYR A 96 -2.51 12.80 -12.67
N PRO A 97 -3.62 13.20 -13.32
CA PRO A 97 -4.62 14.05 -12.68
C PRO A 97 -5.12 13.41 -11.36
N LYS A 98 -5.39 14.23 -10.35
CA LYS A 98 -5.86 13.79 -9.03
C LYS A 98 -7.39 13.66 -8.99
N ASP A 99 -7.95 13.01 -9.99
CA ASP A 99 -9.39 12.82 -10.19
C ASP A 99 -10.05 11.88 -9.17
N LEU A 100 -9.24 11.14 -8.40
CA LEU A 100 -9.67 10.33 -7.26
C LEU A 100 -9.35 10.98 -5.91
N ALA A 101 -8.96 12.25 -5.88
CA ALA A 101 -8.68 12.96 -4.63
C ALA A 101 -9.90 12.96 -3.71
N GLY A 102 -9.68 12.65 -2.42
CA GLY A 102 -10.75 12.53 -1.42
C GLY A 102 -11.56 11.24 -1.49
N LYS A 103 -11.26 10.32 -2.42
CA LYS A 103 -11.89 8.99 -2.49
C LYS A 103 -11.12 7.98 -1.66
N LYS A 104 -11.84 7.19 -0.87
CA LYS A 104 -11.32 6.03 -0.15
C LYS A 104 -11.55 4.77 -0.98
N ILE A 105 -10.49 4.06 -1.30
CA ILE A 105 -10.53 2.87 -2.18
C ILE A 105 -9.90 1.69 -1.48
N LEU A 106 -10.65 0.60 -1.34
CA LEU A 106 -10.15 -0.68 -0.86
C LEU A 106 -9.92 -1.61 -2.03
N VAL A 107 -8.71 -2.19 -2.11
CA VAL A 107 -8.35 -3.19 -3.12
C VAL A 107 -7.93 -4.47 -2.42
N THR A 108 -8.45 -5.62 -2.83
CA THR A 108 -7.94 -6.91 -2.36
C THR A 108 -6.97 -7.51 -3.38
N ALA A 109 -5.95 -8.23 -2.92
CA ALA A 109 -4.92 -8.80 -3.78
C ALA A 109 -4.33 -10.11 -3.24
N GLY A 110 -3.67 -10.86 -4.11
CA GLY A 110 -3.00 -12.11 -3.72
C GLY A 110 -3.97 -13.26 -3.45
N PRO A 111 -3.43 -14.43 -3.15
CA PRO A 111 -4.23 -15.61 -2.79
C PRO A 111 -4.55 -15.65 -1.29
N THR A 112 -5.64 -16.33 -0.93
CA THR A 112 -5.83 -16.81 0.44
C THR A 112 -5.18 -18.18 0.62
N GLN A 113 -4.89 -18.54 1.86
CA GLN A 113 -4.27 -19.81 2.26
C GLN A 113 -5.12 -20.44 3.35
N GLU A 114 -5.76 -21.57 3.03
CA GLU A 114 -6.64 -22.28 3.94
C GLU A 114 -5.87 -23.44 4.58
N ALA A 115 -5.58 -23.30 5.87
CA ALA A 115 -4.74 -24.25 6.58
C ALA A 115 -5.36 -25.68 6.61
N VAL A 116 -4.54 -26.67 6.30
CA VAL A 116 -4.84 -28.10 6.50
C VAL A 116 -4.24 -28.55 7.84
N ASP A 117 -3.03 -28.11 8.11
CA ASP A 117 -2.25 -28.34 9.33
C ASP A 117 -1.21 -27.21 9.48
N PRO A 118 -0.36 -27.19 10.53
CA PRO A 118 0.64 -26.12 10.71
C PRO A 118 1.66 -25.97 9.58
N VAL A 119 1.73 -26.93 8.64
CA VAL A 119 2.74 -26.99 7.59
C VAL A 119 2.15 -26.83 6.19
N ARG A 120 0.90 -27.25 5.99
CA ARG A 120 0.25 -27.33 4.67
C ARG A 120 -1.03 -26.52 4.62
N TYR A 121 -1.30 -25.94 3.44
CA TYR A 121 -2.51 -25.18 3.16
C TYR A 121 -2.97 -25.42 1.72
N LEU A 122 -4.25 -25.15 1.48
CA LEU A 122 -4.83 -25.02 0.16
C LEU A 122 -4.76 -23.56 -0.28
N THR A 123 -4.47 -23.31 -1.54
CA THR A 123 -4.38 -21.94 -2.06
C THR A 123 -4.64 -21.91 -3.56
N ASN A 124 -5.01 -20.74 -4.06
CA ASN A 124 -5.18 -20.48 -5.49
C ASN A 124 -3.86 -19.97 -6.11
N HIS A 125 -3.67 -20.25 -7.40
CA HIS A 125 -2.59 -19.63 -8.16
C HIS A 125 -2.86 -18.13 -8.35
N SER A 126 -2.17 -17.29 -7.61
CA SER A 126 -2.24 -15.82 -7.77
C SER A 126 -0.91 -15.18 -7.41
N THR A 127 -0.48 -14.24 -8.21
CA THR A 127 0.71 -13.43 -7.94
C THR A 127 0.39 -12.11 -7.24
N GLY A 128 -0.89 -11.72 -7.17
CA GLY A 128 -1.32 -10.43 -6.64
C GLY A 128 -1.04 -9.21 -7.54
N LYS A 129 -0.35 -9.39 -8.68
CA LYS A 129 0.12 -8.27 -9.54
C LYS A 129 -0.99 -7.31 -9.95
N MET A 130 -2.17 -7.82 -10.29
CA MET A 130 -3.29 -6.97 -10.73
C MET A 130 -3.79 -6.08 -9.60
N GLY A 131 -4.06 -6.62 -8.41
CA GLY A 131 -4.51 -5.86 -7.25
C GLY A 131 -3.48 -4.80 -6.82
N TYR A 132 -2.19 -5.16 -6.80
CA TYR A 132 -1.11 -4.21 -6.51
C TYR A 132 -1.02 -3.08 -7.54
N ALA A 133 -1.19 -3.39 -8.83
CA ALA A 133 -1.21 -2.39 -9.89
C ALA A 133 -2.42 -1.44 -9.77
N LEU A 134 -3.60 -1.99 -9.44
CA LEU A 134 -4.82 -1.20 -9.19
C LEU A 134 -4.65 -0.28 -7.98
N ALA A 135 -4.13 -0.79 -6.87
CA ALA A 135 -3.85 0.00 -5.67
C ALA A 135 -2.86 1.14 -5.97
N ARG A 136 -1.75 0.84 -6.67
CA ARG A 136 -0.78 1.84 -7.09
C ARG A 136 -1.39 2.89 -8.02
N MET A 137 -2.19 2.50 -8.99
CA MET A 137 -2.84 3.43 -9.92
C MET A 137 -3.83 4.35 -9.20
N ALA A 138 -4.64 3.81 -8.29
CA ALA A 138 -5.57 4.60 -7.48
C ALA A 138 -4.84 5.63 -6.62
N MET A 139 -3.73 5.23 -5.97
CA MET A 139 -2.87 6.11 -5.17
C MET A 139 -2.24 7.22 -6.03
N LEU A 140 -1.72 6.91 -7.22
CA LEU A 140 -1.15 7.90 -8.13
C LEU A 140 -2.20 8.91 -8.64
N ARG A 141 -3.47 8.53 -8.70
CA ARG A 141 -4.61 9.39 -9.03
C ARG A 141 -5.18 10.14 -7.83
N GLY A 142 -4.54 10.02 -6.65
CA GLY A 142 -4.84 10.83 -5.46
C GLY A 142 -5.81 10.21 -4.47
N ALA A 143 -6.20 8.95 -4.64
CA ALA A 143 -7.05 8.25 -3.68
C ALA A 143 -6.31 7.93 -2.36
N ASP A 144 -7.08 7.82 -1.28
CA ASP A 144 -6.67 7.15 -0.05
C ASP A 144 -6.92 5.64 -0.22
N VAL A 145 -5.86 4.85 -0.26
CA VAL A 145 -5.93 3.45 -0.67
C VAL A 145 -5.61 2.51 0.48
N THR A 146 -6.49 1.55 0.70
CA THR A 146 -6.24 0.38 1.55
C THR A 146 -6.09 -0.86 0.68
N LEU A 147 -4.93 -1.53 0.77
CA LEU A 147 -4.64 -2.81 0.12
C LEU A 147 -4.76 -3.93 1.13
N VAL A 148 -5.75 -4.80 0.98
CA VAL A 148 -5.90 -6.04 1.76
C VAL A 148 -5.27 -7.17 0.95
N THR A 149 -4.17 -7.75 1.42
CA THR A 149 -3.40 -8.70 0.61
C THR A 149 -3.06 -9.98 1.34
N GLY A 150 -3.27 -11.10 0.65
CA GLY A 150 -2.65 -12.37 0.99
C GLY A 150 -1.14 -12.34 0.76
N GLU A 151 -0.49 -13.44 1.06
CA GLU A 151 0.97 -13.55 0.93
C GLU A 151 1.41 -13.54 -0.53
N THR A 152 2.30 -12.63 -0.88
CA THR A 152 2.88 -12.48 -2.23
C THR A 152 4.36 -12.12 -2.12
N SER A 153 5.11 -12.30 -3.21
CA SER A 153 6.50 -11.83 -3.32
C SER A 153 6.60 -10.33 -3.67
N LEU A 154 5.48 -9.64 -3.79
CA LEU A 154 5.47 -8.22 -4.19
C LEU A 154 5.64 -7.31 -2.98
N THR A 155 6.36 -6.22 -3.17
CA THR A 155 6.42 -5.14 -2.19
C THR A 155 5.20 -4.23 -2.35
N PRO A 156 4.45 -3.94 -1.28
CA PRO A 156 3.34 -3.00 -1.34
C PRO A 156 3.77 -1.64 -1.89
N PRO A 157 2.94 -0.99 -2.70
CA PRO A 157 3.23 0.37 -3.16
C PRO A 157 3.37 1.32 -1.96
N PRO A 158 4.34 2.25 -1.97
CA PRO A 158 4.42 3.28 -0.94
C PRO A 158 3.13 4.13 -0.93
N PHE A 159 2.82 4.73 0.21
CA PHE A 159 1.62 5.55 0.45
C PHE A 159 0.29 4.80 0.39
N VAL A 160 0.31 3.49 0.40
CA VAL A 160 -0.86 2.62 0.46
C VAL A 160 -0.93 1.98 1.85
N ASN A 161 -2.07 2.09 2.51
CA ASN A 161 -2.28 1.39 3.78
C ASN A 161 -2.44 -0.11 3.51
N THR A 162 -1.52 -0.94 4.01
CA THR A 162 -1.51 -2.37 3.71
C THR A 162 -1.96 -3.19 4.91
N VAL A 163 -2.94 -4.07 4.67
CA VAL A 163 -3.46 -5.03 5.63
C VAL A 163 -3.14 -6.43 5.14
N HIS A 164 -2.32 -7.15 5.88
CA HIS A 164 -1.96 -8.53 5.55
C HIS A 164 -2.97 -9.51 6.12
N ILE A 165 -3.39 -10.46 5.31
CA ILE A 165 -4.31 -11.55 5.67
C ILE A 165 -3.73 -12.90 5.24
N LYS A 166 -4.28 -13.99 5.78
CA LYS A 166 -3.92 -15.35 5.37
C LYS A 166 -5.10 -16.08 4.76
N SER A 167 -6.19 -16.20 5.49
CA SER A 167 -7.36 -16.99 5.10
C SER A 167 -8.44 -16.16 4.40
N ALA A 168 -9.43 -16.85 3.81
CA ALA A 168 -10.64 -16.23 3.29
C ALA A 168 -11.43 -15.54 4.40
N HIS A 169 -11.44 -16.11 5.60
CA HIS A 169 -12.08 -15.52 6.77
C HIS A 169 -11.41 -14.20 7.19
N ASP A 170 -10.08 -14.18 7.29
CA ASP A 170 -9.34 -12.92 7.58
C ASP A 170 -9.65 -11.85 6.55
N LEU A 171 -9.73 -12.23 5.26
CA LEU A 171 -10.09 -11.31 4.18
C LEU A 171 -11.51 -10.78 4.37
N PHE A 172 -12.47 -11.67 4.68
CA PHE A 172 -13.85 -11.28 4.93
C PHE A 172 -13.94 -10.26 6.06
N GLU A 173 -13.33 -10.52 7.21
CA GLU A 173 -13.29 -9.58 8.35
C GLU A 173 -12.59 -8.26 8.01
N ALA A 174 -11.42 -8.34 7.36
CA ALA A 174 -10.65 -7.15 7.00
C ALA A 174 -11.40 -6.23 6.03
N VAL A 175 -12.17 -6.79 5.10
CA VAL A 175 -12.93 -6.03 4.10
C VAL A 175 -14.23 -5.50 4.70
N THR A 176 -15.01 -6.34 5.37
CA THR A 176 -16.35 -5.96 5.89
C THR A 176 -16.25 -4.91 6.98
N SER A 177 -15.28 -5.04 7.91
CA SER A 177 -15.05 -4.04 8.96
C SER A 177 -14.68 -2.63 8.45
N ARG A 178 -14.28 -2.50 7.19
CA ARG A 178 -13.87 -1.24 6.56
C ARG A 178 -14.82 -0.78 5.46
N SER A 179 -15.74 -1.65 5.03
CA SER A 179 -16.55 -1.44 3.82
C SER A 179 -17.40 -0.17 3.87
N GLU A 180 -17.94 0.17 5.04
CA GLU A 180 -18.79 1.36 5.20
C GLU A 180 -18.07 2.68 4.90
N GLU A 181 -16.76 2.74 5.09
CA GLU A 181 -15.98 3.96 4.88
C GLU A 181 -15.47 4.10 3.43
N GLN A 182 -15.55 3.04 2.62
CA GLN A 182 -14.98 3.05 1.28
C GLN A 182 -15.95 3.62 0.24
N ASP A 183 -15.45 4.43 -0.68
CA ASP A 183 -16.19 4.85 -1.87
C ASP A 183 -16.18 3.78 -2.96
N ILE A 184 -15.05 3.08 -3.09
CA ILE A 184 -14.85 2.05 -4.11
C ILE A 184 -14.21 0.83 -3.43
N ILE A 185 -14.74 -0.35 -3.72
CA ILE A 185 -14.15 -1.63 -3.29
C ILE A 185 -13.86 -2.47 -4.53
N ILE A 186 -12.60 -2.88 -4.71
CA ILE A 186 -12.14 -3.68 -5.85
C ILE A 186 -11.64 -5.03 -5.33
N LYS A 187 -12.37 -6.09 -5.63
CA LYS A 187 -12.03 -7.47 -5.26
C LYS A 187 -11.20 -8.12 -6.37
N ALA A 188 -9.87 -8.09 -6.22
CA ALA A 188 -8.93 -8.72 -7.14
C ALA A 188 -8.08 -9.84 -6.49
N ALA A 189 -8.37 -10.19 -5.24
CA ALA A 189 -7.78 -11.34 -4.57
C ALA A 189 -8.35 -12.66 -5.12
N ALA A 190 -7.52 -13.69 -5.17
CA ALA A 190 -7.93 -15.05 -5.49
C ALA A 190 -8.30 -15.77 -4.18
N VAL A 191 -9.56 -15.60 -3.79
CA VAL A 191 -10.12 -16.17 -2.56
C VAL A 191 -10.46 -17.63 -2.80
N ALA A 192 -10.16 -18.51 -1.84
CA ALA A 192 -10.56 -19.91 -1.90
C ALA A 192 -12.06 -20.02 -1.58
N ASP A 193 -12.83 -20.74 -2.40
CA ASP A 193 -14.27 -21.00 -2.20
C ASP A 193 -14.52 -22.05 -1.12
N TYR A 194 -13.51 -22.85 -0.83
CA TYR A 194 -13.55 -23.95 0.15
C TYR A 194 -12.34 -23.93 1.06
N ARG A 195 -12.56 -24.27 2.33
CA ARG A 195 -11.53 -24.50 3.34
C ARG A 195 -11.68 -25.90 3.96
N PRO A 196 -10.63 -26.48 4.58
CA PRO A 196 -10.76 -27.69 5.37
C PRO A 196 -11.77 -27.49 6.50
N ALA A 197 -12.74 -28.42 6.62
CA ALA A 197 -13.74 -28.37 7.68
C ALA A 197 -13.13 -28.55 9.09
N VAL A 198 -11.96 -29.22 9.14
CA VAL A 198 -11.18 -29.43 10.37
C VAL A 198 -9.72 -29.18 10.05
N VAL A 199 -9.09 -28.27 10.80
CA VAL A 199 -7.66 -28.03 10.76
C VAL A 199 -6.97 -28.85 11.83
N SER A 200 -5.93 -29.61 11.48
CA SER A 200 -5.18 -30.39 12.43
C SER A 200 -4.20 -29.52 13.21
N ASP A 201 -4.15 -29.66 14.52
CA ASP A 201 -3.18 -28.96 15.38
C ASP A 201 -1.75 -29.45 15.19
N GLU A 202 -1.57 -30.68 14.68
CA GLU A 202 -0.28 -31.27 14.37
C GLU A 202 -0.18 -31.62 12.89
N LYS A 203 1.07 -31.68 12.39
CA LYS A 203 1.34 -32.15 11.03
C LYS A 203 0.74 -33.52 10.79
N VAL A 204 -0.20 -33.66 9.87
CA VAL A 204 -0.79 -34.94 9.45
C VAL A 204 0.32 -35.81 8.88
N LYS A 205 0.62 -36.94 9.57
CA LYS A 205 1.65 -37.90 9.14
C LYS A 205 1.13 -38.78 8.01
N LYS A 206 2.04 -39.24 7.17
CA LYS A 206 1.74 -40.24 6.13
C LYS A 206 1.25 -41.53 6.79
N SER A 207 0.12 -42.06 6.36
CA SER A 207 -0.44 -43.36 6.75
C SER A 207 -0.47 -44.30 5.54
N ASP A 208 -0.75 -45.59 5.79
CA ASP A 208 -0.92 -46.58 4.74
C ASP A 208 -2.28 -46.47 4.05
N GLY A 209 -2.49 -45.40 3.32
CA GLY A 209 -3.73 -45.14 2.57
C GLY A 209 -3.80 -43.73 2.03
N ASP A 210 -4.86 -43.47 1.28
CA ASP A 210 -5.15 -42.16 0.71
C ASP A 210 -5.62 -41.18 1.81
N LEU A 211 -5.24 -39.90 1.66
CA LEU A 211 -5.73 -38.83 2.53
C LEU A 211 -6.95 -38.19 1.90
N SER A 212 -8.06 -38.19 2.60
CA SER A 212 -9.27 -37.46 2.22
C SER A 212 -9.47 -36.25 3.13
N LEU A 213 -9.74 -35.11 2.54
CA LEU A 213 -10.04 -33.86 3.26
C LEU A 213 -11.51 -33.50 3.03
N ALA A 214 -12.27 -33.38 4.13
CA ALA A 214 -13.59 -32.77 4.08
C ALA A 214 -13.41 -31.25 3.95
N LEU A 215 -14.13 -30.67 3.00
CA LEU A 215 -14.11 -29.21 2.75
C LEU A 215 -15.47 -28.60 3.06
N GLU A 216 -15.46 -27.38 3.57
CA GLU A 216 -16.66 -26.53 3.75
C GLU A 216 -16.49 -25.23 2.97
N ARG A 217 -17.62 -24.57 2.66
CA ARG A 217 -17.60 -23.29 1.93
C ARG A 217 -17.06 -22.18 2.81
N THR A 218 -16.31 -21.27 2.19
CA THR A 218 -15.89 -20.00 2.81
C THR A 218 -16.98 -18.94 2.69
N GLU A 219 -16.79 -17.82 3.38
CA GLU A 219 -17.71 -16.69 3.35
C GLU A 219 -17.67 -15.98 1.99
N ASP A 220 -18.83 -15.74 1.38
CA ASP A 220 -18.93 -14.95 0.15
C ASP A 220 -18.88 -13.44 0.47
N THR A 221 -17.68 -12.89 0.41
CA THR A 221 -17.44 -11.47 0.65
C THR A 221 -18.15 -10.57 -0.36
N LEU A 222 -18.28 -10.98 -1.63
CA LEU A 222 -18.89 -10.13 -2.66
C LEU A 222 -20.40 -10.07 -2.48
N SER A 223 -21.03 -11.19 -2.21
CA SER A 223 -22.45 -11.29 -1.87
C SER A 223 -22.79 -10.44 -0.64
N TYR A 224 -21.99 -10.55 0.42
CA TYR A 224 -22.15 -9.73 1.63
C TYR A 224 -22.08 -8.22 1.31
N LEU A 225 -21.04 -7.79 0.57
CA LEU A 225 -20.86 -6.40 0.19
C LEU A 225 -22.00 -5.88 -0.68
N GLY A 226 -22.50 -6.72 -1.60
CA GLY A 226 -23.64 -6.40 -2.45
C GLY A 226 -24.92 -6.11 -1.64
N ALA A 227 -25.18 -6.94 -0.62
CA ALA A 227 -26.33 -6.78 0.28
C ALA A 227 -26.24 -5.56 1.20
N HIS A 228 -25.01 -5.12 1.54
CA HIS A 228 -24.76 -4.01 2.48
C HIS A 228 -24.22 -2.74 1.80
N LYS A 229 -24.27 -2.68 0.48
CA LYS A 229 -23.75 -1.57 -0.32
C LYS A 229 -24.44 -0.25 0.02
N ARG A 230 -23.65 0.80 0.29
CA ARG A 230 -24.17 2.16 0.45
C ARG A 230 -24.57 2.79 -0.90
N PRO A 231 -25.56 3.71 -0.92
CA PRO A 231 -25.82 4.53 -2.10
C PRO A 231 -24.55 5.27 -2.56
N GLY A 232 -24.23 5.19 -3.84
CA GLY A 232 -23.04 5.82 -4.43
C GLY A 232 -21.72 5.05 -4.28
N GLN A 233 -21.68 3.98 -3.48
CA GLN A 233 -20.51 3.11 -3.38
C GLN A 233 -20.37 2.23 -4.63
N LEU A 234 -19.16 2.09 -5.16
CA LEU A 234 -18.85 1.22 -6.30
C LEU A 234 -18.22 -0.09 -5.81
N LEU A 235 -18.78 -1.22 -6.23
CA LEU A 235 -18.18 -2.54 -6.06
C LEU A 235 -17.71 -3.05 -7.43
N CYS A 236 -16.49 -3.57 -7.48
CA CYS A 236 -15.91 -4.22 -8.65
C CYS A 236 -15.35 -5.58 -8.25
N GLY A 237 -15.85 -6.65 -8.84
CA GLY A 237 -15.30 -8.00 -8.71
C GLY A 237 -14.67 -8.44 -10.03
N PHE A 238 -13.68 -9.34 -9.94
CA PHE A 238 -13.09 -10.02 -11.08
C PHE A 238 -13.45 -11.50 -10.98
N ALA A 239 -14.04 -12.04 -12.04
CA ALA A 239 -14.28 -13.46 -12.19
C ALA A 239 -13.21 -14.06 -13.11
N MET A 240 -12.72 -15.25 -12.76
CA MET A 240 -11.83 -16.05 -13.62
C MET A 240 -12.55 -17.35 -13.91
N GLU A 241 -13.13 -17.43 -15.11
CA GLU A 241 -13.90 -18.58 -15.57
C GLU A 241 -13.17 -19.27 -16.71
N THR A 242 -13.24 -20.60 -16.76
CA THR A 242 -12.67 -21.42 -17.84
C THR A 242 -13.67 -21.68 -18.95
N GLU A 243 -14.99 -21.62 -18.64
CA GLU A 243 -16.09 -21.86 -19.55
C GLU A 243 -17.24 -20.87 -19.25
N HIS A 244 -18.05 -20.54 -20.24
CA HIS A 244 -19.25 -19.70 -20.09
C HIS A 244 -19.05 -18.39 -19.33
N MET A 245 -17.92 -17.70 -19.58
CA MET A 245 -17.44 -16.54 -18.81
C MET A 245 -18.50 -15.47 -18.49
N VAL A 246 -19.39 -15.17 -19.48
CA VAL A 246 -20.40 -14.10 -19.30
C VAL A 246 -21.58 -14.56 -18.45
N GLU A 247 -21.90 -15.83 -18.49
CA GLU A 247 -23.01 -16.42 -17.73
C GLU A 247 -22.60 -16.60 -16.27
N HIS A 248 -21.46 -17.23 -16.01
CA HIS A 248 -20.96 -17.46 -14.65
C HIS A 248 -20.53 -16.17 -13.91
N ALA A 249 -20.06 -15.16 -14.65
CA ALA A 249 -19.70 -13.86 -14.03
C ALA A 249 -20.94 -13.02 -13.62
N LYS A 250 -22.17 -13.45 -13.95
CA LYS A 250 -23.41 -12.78 -13.54
C LYS A 250 -24.11 -13.42 -12.35
N GLU A 251 -23.73 -14.62 -12.00
CA GLU A 251 -24.19 -15.33 -10.79
C GLU A 251 -23.44 -14.84 -9.54
#